data_737798f4f92fd49021c23f0a1fd4603a
#
_entry.id   737798f4f92fd49021c23f0a1fd4603a
#
_cell.length_a   1.000
_cell.length_b   1.000
_cell.length_c   1.000
_cell.angle_alpha   90.00
_cell.angle_beta   90.00
_cell.angle_gamma   90.00
#
_symmetry.space_group_name_H-M   'P 1'
#
loop_
_entity.id
_entity.type
_entity.pdbx_description
1 polymer ?
#
loop_
_entity_poly.entity_id
_entity_poly.type
_entity_poly.pdbx_seq_one_letter_code
_entity_poly.pdbx_strand_id
1 'polypeptide(L)'
;VVCEKPLCFSTEEGEELVALAKKKNLVVGVTYGYSGHQMIQQARQMIKNGDLGDIRVINMSFAFGGYNYKIEETNAAAKWRFDPKKAGPSFAMADVGTHCLYIIEAMIPDMKIDKVLCSKDAFVEGRELEDNAFTLMRLNGSEHVQEGAKVYCWSSSINCGARHGHVIRVVGSKASIEWDDERPNQMTYEIEGEPVRRLERGAGYLYEEARVEDRIGGGHAEGLFEAWANLYRRFALAIEGMSKGEAEYGDFWYPNAEAGLAGVKWIEKCVESANNGEVWVKY
;
A
#
# COMPACT_ATOMS: atom_id res chain seq x y z
N VAL A 1 2.83 -18.17 8.57
CA VAL A 1 2.81 -18.28 7.09
C VAL A 1 3.16 -16.92 6.50
N VAL A 2 3.98 -16.90 5.43
CA VAL A 2 4.22 -15.69 4.62
C VAL A 2 3.71 -15.96 3.21
N CYS A 3 2.90 -15.04 2.70
CA CYS A 3 2.25 -15.18 1.40
C CYS A 3 2.55 -13.96 0.53
N GLU A 4 2.74 -14.17 -0.77
CA GLU A 4 2.82 -13.10 -1.76
C GLU A 4 1.48 -12.39 -1.95
N LYS A 5 1.54 -11.16 -2.38
CA LYS A 5 0.37 -10.36 -2.76
C LYS A 5 -0.01 -10.61 -4.26
N PRO A 6 -1.27 -10.50 -4.62
CA PRO A 6 -2.47 -10.48 -3.76
C PRO A 6 -2.62 -11.78 -2.97
N LEU A 7 -3.26 -11.72 -1.80
CA LEU A 7 -3.36 -12.86 -0.87
C LEU A 7 -4.01 -14.11 -1.51
N CYS A 8 -5.05 -13.89 -2.33
CA CYS A 8 -5.88 -14.95 -2.95
C CYS A 8 -6.64 -14.36 -4.15
N PHE A 9 -7.53 -15.16 -4.77
CA PHE A 9 -8.26 -14.78 -5.97
C PHE A 9 -9.63 -14.14 -5.71
N SER A 10 -10.23 -14.37 -4.53
CA SER A 10 -11.55 -13.82 -4.22
C SER A 10 -11.68 -13.37 -2.77
N THR A 11 -12.66 -12.50 -2.51
CA THR A 11 -13.00 -12.04 -1.16
C THR A 11 -13.40 -13.21 -0.27
N GLU A 12 -14.16 -14.19 -0.78
CA GLU A 12 -14.60 -15.38 -0.04
C GLU A 12 -13.40 -16.22 0.44
N GLU A 13 -12.43 -16.49 -0.45
CA GLU A 13 -11.18 -17.19 -0.08
C GLU A 13 -10.41 -16.40 1.01
N GLY A 14 -10.34 -15.09 0.86
CA GLY A 14 -9.68 -14.22 1.84
C GLY A 14 -10.36 -14.24 3.21
N GLU A 15 -11.69 -14.23 3.26
CA GLU A 15 -12.46 -14.35 4.50
C GLU A 15 -12.22 -15.70 5.20
N GLU A 16 -12.15 -16.80 4.44
CA GLU A 16 -11.81 -18.11 4.99
C GLU A 16 -10.40 -18.14 5.58
N LEU A 17 -9.43 -17.55 4.87
CA LEU A 17 -8.03 -17.46 5.35
C LEU A 17 -7.93 -16.63 6.62
N VAL A 18 -8.59 -15.48 6.69
CA VAL A 18 -8.64 -14.63 7.90
C VAL A 18 -9.28 -15.37 9.07
N ALA A 19 -10.43 -16.02 8.84
CA ALA A 19 -11.12 -16.79 9.87
C ALA A 19 -10.26 -17.95 10.39
N LEU A 20 -9.55 -18.64 9.49
CA LEU A 20 -8.66 -19.74 9.85
C LEU A 20 -7.44 -19.25 10.64
N ALA A 21 -6.82 -18.14 10.21
CA ALA A 21 -5.67 -17.54 10.91
C ALA A 21 -6.05 -17.18 12.35
N LYS A 22 -7.18 -16.49 12.55
CA LYS A 22 -7.72 -16.15 13.89
C LYS A 22 -8.04 -17.40 14.72
N LYS A 23 -8.79 -18.35 14.16
CA LYS A 23 -9.18 -19.58 14.86
C LYS A 23 -7.97 -20.40 15.33
N LYS A 24 -6.89 -20.38 14.57
CA LYS A 24 -5.66 -21.13 14.87
C LYS A 24 -4.62 -20.29 15.62
N ASN A 25 -4.90 -19.01 15.86
CA ASN A 25 -3.96 -18.05 16.44
C ASN A 25 -2.60 -18.06 15.71
N LEU A 26 -2.62 -17.89 14.38
CA LEU A 26 -1.43 -17.98 13.52
C LEU A 26 -1.11 -16.65 12.88
N VAL A 27 0.19 -16.31 12.84
CA VAL A 27 0.70 -15.19 12.05
C VAL A 27 0.64 -15.57 10.56
N VAL A 28 -0.12 -14.76 9.81
CA VAL A 28 -0.14 -14.78 8.34
C VAL A 28 0.32 -13.40 7.88
N GLY A 29 1.51 -13.32 7.32
CA GLY A 29 2.08 -12.09 6.78
C GLY A 29 1.95 -12.03 5.26
N VAL A 30 1.51 -10.89 4.73
CA VAL A 30 1.46 -10.61 3.29
C VAL A 30 2.63 -9.71 2.90
N THR A 31 3.27 -9.99 1.77
CA THR A 31 4.55 -9.37 1.42
C THR A 31 4.41 -7.98 0.79
N TYR A 32 3.79 -7.05 1.48
CA TYR A 32 3.75 -5.64 1.11
C TYR A 32 5.06 -4.93 1.50
N GLY A 33 6.17 -5.32 0.88
CA GLY A 33 7.54 -4.97 1.26
C GLY A 33 7.83 -3.47 1.40
N TYR A 34 7.22 -2.63 0.57
CA TYR A 34 7.41 -1.17 0.62
C TYR A 34 6.98 -0.53 1.95
N SER A 35 6.06 -1.16 2.68
CA SER A 35 5.65 -0.69 4.02
C SER A 35 6.74 -0.81 5.08
N GLY A 36 7.81 -1.52 4.77
CA GLY A 36 8.97 -1.67 5.67
C GLY A 36 9.96 -0.50 5.64
N HIS A 37 9.80 0.48 4.75
CA HIS A 37 10.65 1.68 4.77
C HIS A 37 10.44 2.49 6.05
N GLN A 38 11.54 2.94 6.67
CA GLN A 38 11.51 3.72 7.91
C GLN A 38 10.65 4.99 7.79
N MET A 39 10.65 5.65 6.61
CA MET A 39 9.85 6.85 6.39
C MET A 39 8.34 6.56 6.36
N ILE A 40 7.90 5.37 5.99
CA ILE A 40 6.49 4.97 6.10
C ILE A 40 6.08 4.85 7.56
N GLN A 41 6.95 4.27 8.40
CA GLN A 41 6.71 4.21 9.85
C GLN A 41 6.72 5.61 10.48
N GLN A 42 7.62 6.49 10.05
CA GLN A 42 7.62 7.90 10.49
C GLN A 42 6.31 8.60 10.12
N ALA A 43 5.84 8.45 8.87
CA ALA A 43 4.57 9.00 8.43
C ALA A 43 3.38 8.50 9.27
N ARG A 44 3.36 7.18 9.55
CA ARG A 44 2.36 6.56 10.43
C ARG A 44 2.33 7.21 11.81
N GLN A 45 3.49 7.42 12.44
CA GLN A 45 3.54 8.07 13.76
C GLN A 45 3.13 9.53 13.71
N MET A 46 3.53 10.27 12.68
CA MET A 46 3.10 11.67 12.49
C MET A 46 1.57 11.78 12.39
N ILE A 47 0.92 10.87 11.65
CA ILE A 47 -0.54 10.84 11.53
C ILE A 47 -1.18 10.50 12.87
N LYS A 48 -0.74 9.42 13.53
CA LYS A 48 -1.24 9.00 14.85
C LYS A 48 -1.10 10.06 15.93
N ASN A 49 -0.05 10.88 15.89
CA ASN A 49 0.15 11.98 16.83
C ASN A 49 -0.53 13.30 16.41
N GLY A 50 -1.25 13.31 15.28
CA GLY A 50 -2.01 14.46 14.82
C GLY A 50 -1.16 15.60 14.25
N ASP A 51 0.09 15.32 13.83
CA ASP A 51 0.99 16.33 13.24
C ASP A 51 0.41 16.89 11.94
N LEU A 52 -0.35 16.09 11.19
CA LEU A 52 -1.01 16.51 9.96
C LEU A 52 -2.43 17.10 10.21
N GLY A 53 -2.98 16.93 11.41
CA GLY A 53 -4.41 17.17 11.66
C GLY A 53 -5.29 16.13 10.95
N ASP A 54 -6.54 16.49 10.67
CA ASP A 54 -7.49 15.60 9.99
C ASP A 54 -7.11 15.41 8.53
N ILE A 55 -6.92 14.16 8.11
CA ILE A 55 -6.58 13.82 6.71
C ILE A 55 -7.77 14.11 5.80
N ARG A 56 -7.53 14.82 4.70
CA ARG A 56 -8.53 15.28 3.74
C ARG A 56 -8.38 14.71 2.35
N VAL A 57 -7.12 14.65 1.87
CA VAL A 57 -6.81 14.20 0.51
C VAL A 57 -5.55 13.34 0.53
N ILE A 58 -5.58 12.26 -0.23
CA ILE A 58 -4.45 11.39 -0.47
C ILE A 58 -4.28 11.23 -1.98
N ASN A 59 -3.12 11.59 -2.50
CA ASN A 59 -2.72 11.30 -3.87
C ASN A 59 -1.67 10.19 -3.82
N MET A 60 -1.96 9.10 -4.50
CA MET A 60 -1.11 7.92 -4.54
C MET A 60 -0.90 7.46 -5.98
N SER A 61 0.30 7.08 -6.33
CA SER A 61 0.60 6.42 -7.59
C SER A 61 1.59 5.28 -7.40
N PHE A 62 1.42 4.25 -8.22
CA PHE A 62 2.47 3.31 -8.57
C PHE A 62 2.36 3.09 -10.06
N ALA A 63 3.07 3.90 -10.83
CA ALA A 63 2.92 4.00 -12.27
C ALA A 63 4.30 3.89 -12.94
N PHE A 64 4.72 2.68 -13.25
CA PHE A 64 5.98 2.40 -13.93
C PHE A 64 5.80 2.21 -15.45
N GLY A 65 6.89 2.27 -16.21
CA GLY A 65 6.87 2.22 -17.67
C GLY A 65 7.37 0.91 -18.28
N GLY A 66 7.60 -0.12 -17.46
CA GLY A 66 8.28 -1.33 -17.89
C GLY A 66 7.50 -2.23 -18.84
N TYR A 67 6.17 -2.09 -18.92
CA TYR A 67 5.31 -2.95 -19.73
C TYR A 67 4.47 -2.18 -20.75
N ASN A 68 4.98 -1.05 -21.23
CA ASN A 68 4.36 -0.24 -22.30
C ASN A 68 4.43 -0.88 -23.70
N TYR A 69 4.89 -2.13 -23.80
CA TYR A 69 4.97 -2.94 -25.01
C TYR A 69 4.64 -4.41 -24.65
N LYS A 70 4.45 -5.27 -25.65
CA LYS A 70 4.10 -6.70 -25.46
C LYS A 70 5.23 -7.51 -24.84
N ILE A 71 5.59 -7.20 -23.58
CA ILE A 71 6.63 -7.88 -22.81
C ILE A 71 6.34 -9.38 -22.64
N GLU A 72 5.07 -9.77 -22.62
CA GLU A 72 4.59 -11.14 -22.53
C GLU A 72 5.03 -12.03 -23.70
N GLU A 73 5.39 -11.45 -24.83
CA GLU A 73 5.92 -12.18 -26.00
C GLU A 73 7.41 -12.50 -25.85
N THR A 74 8.15 -11.71 -25.07
CA THR A 74 9.62 -11.80 -24.97
C THR A 74 10.10 -12.24 -23.58
N ASN A 75 9.25 -12.10 -22.55
CA ASN A 75 9.59 -12.45 -21.16
C ASN A 75 8.59 -13.46 -20.59
N ALA A 76 9.01 -14.72 -20.55
CA ALA A 76 8.18 -15.81 -20.01
C ALA A 76 7.77 -15.61 -18.55
N ALA A 77 8.61 -14.94 -17.74
CA ALA A 77 8.33 -14.64 -16.33
C ALA A 77 7.24 -13.56 -16.16
N ALA A 78 7.02 -12.70 -17.15
CA ALA A 78 5.97 -11.69 -17.13
C ALA A 78 4.62 -12.21 -17.67
N LYS A 79 4.65 -13.23 -18.54
CA LYS A 79 3.50 -13.69 -19.32
C LYS A 79 2.25 -14.02 -18.50
N TRP A 80 2.41 -14.61 -17.33
CA TRP A 80 1.28 -15.03 -16.48
C TRP A 80 0.43 -13.84 -16.00
N ARG A 81 1.02 -12.64 -15.86
CA ARG A 81 0.33 -11.42 -15.40
C ARG A 81 -0.77 -10.95 -16.34
N PHE A 82 -0.65 -11.30 -17.63
CA PHE A 82 -1.58 -10.89 -18.69
C PHE A 82 -2.62 -11.97 -19.02
N ASP A 83 -2.55 -13.13 -18.35
CA ASP A 83 -3.48 -14.25 -18.52
C ASP A 83 -4.55 -14.19 -17.41
N PRO A 84 -5.83 -13.85 -17.71
CA PRO A 84 -6.88 -13.75 -16.70
C PRO A 84 -7.08 -15.01 -15.87
N LYS A 85 -6.75 -16.18 -16.42
CA LYS A 85 -6.86 -17.46 -15.71
C LYS A 85 -5.79 -17.65 -14.63
N LYS A 86 -4.72 -16.86 -14.68
CA LYS A 86 -3.57 -16.94 -13.75
C LYS A 86 -3.45 -15.70 -12.87
N ALA A 87 -3.75 -14.54 -13.42
CA ALA A 87 -3.65 -13.27 -12.73
C ALA A 87 -4.96 -12.88 -12.01
N GLY A 88 -6.09 -13.53 -12.35
CA GLY A 88 -7.39 -13.11 -11.86
C GLY A 88 -8.01 -11.97 -12.69
N PRO A 89 -8.91 -11.18 -12.10
CA PRO A 89 -9.74 -10.21 -12.85
C PRO A 89 -9.04 -8.88 -13.19
N SER A 90 -7.79 -8.70 -12.77
CA SER A 90 -7.05 -7.43 -12.89
C SER A 90 -5.54 -7.69 -13.00
N PHE A 91 -4.84 -6.85 -13.74
CA PHE A 91 -3.38 -6.87 -13.79
C PHE A 91 -2.78 -5.66 -13.04
N ALA A 92 -2.96 -4.44 -13.52
CA ALA A 92 -2.26 -3.28 -12.94
C ALA A 92 -2.70 -2.99 -11.50
N MET A 93 -3.99 -3.13 -11.19
CA MET A 93 -4.47 -2.96 -9.82
C MET A 93 -3.97 -4.08 -8.91
N ALA A 94 -3.95 -5.34 -9.37
CA ALA A 94 -3.47 -6.48 -8.59
C ALA A 94 -1.95 -6.44 -8.39
N ASP A 95 -1.18 -6.06 -9.41
CA ASP A 95 0.29 -6.05 -9.35
C ASP A 95 0.83 -4.86 -8.54
N VAL A 96 0.39 -3.63 -8.84
CA VAL A 96 0.91 -2.42 -8.20
C VAL A 96 -0.13 -1.68 -7.35
N GLY A 97 -1.41 -1.73 -7.69
CA GLY A 97 -2.46 -1.02 -6.97
C GLY A 97 -2.66 -1.51 -5.53
N THR A 98 -2.51 -2.81 -5.28
CA THR A 98 -2.60 -3.36 -3.92
C THR A 98 -1.47 -2.86 -3.01
N HIS A 99 -0.28 -2.58 -3.56
CA HIS A 99 0.79 -1.90 -2.82
C HIS A 99 0.39 -0.47 -2.47
N CYS A 100 -0.23 0.25 -3.42
CA CYS A 100 -0.76 1.60 -3.15
C CYS A 100 -1.75 1.60 -2.00
N LEU A 101 -2.74 0.72 -2.05
CA LEU A 101 -3.74 0.61 -0.98
C LEU A 101 -3.07 0.33 0.36
N TYR A 102 -2.16 -0.65 0.41
CA TYR A 102 -1.54 -1.02 1.67
C TYR A 102 -0.60 0.06 2.23
N ILE A 103 0.11 0.83 1.40
CA ILE A 103 0.90 1.98 1.88
C ILE A 103 0.00 3.02 2.56
N ILE A 104 -1.19 3.29 2.01
CA ILE A 104 -2.15 4.20 2.63
C ILE A 104 -2.63 3.64 3.98
N GLU A 105 -3.01 2.36 4.04
CA GLU A 105 -3.42 1.69 5.29
C GLU A 105 -2.27 1.63 6.32
N ALA A 106 -1.05 1.43 5.86
CA ALA A 106 0.14 1.43 6.70
C ALA A 106 0.37 2.79 7.37
N MET A 107 0.14 3.88 6.65
CA MET A 107 0.27 5.24 7.19
C MET A 107 -0.94 5.65 8.03
N ILE A 108 -2.16 5.25 7.62
CA ILE A 108 -3.43 5.68 8.21
C ILE A 108 -4.20 4.45 8.72
N PRO A 109 -3.89 3.97 9.94
CA PRO A 109 -4.37 2.67 10.44
C PRO A 109 -5.89 2.59 10.69
N ASP A 110 -6.54 3.74 10.83
CA ASP A 110 -7.98 3.87 11.04
C ASP A 110 -8.76 4.24 9.77
N MET A 111 -8.10 4.14 8.59
CA MET A 111 -8.73 4.36 7.31
C MET A 111 -9.88 3.38 7.07
N LYS A 112 -11.03 3.92 6.63
CA LYS A 112 -12.22 3.14 6.27
C LYS A 112 -12.76 3.63 4.94
N ILE A 113 -12.74 2.77 3.93
CA ILE A 113 -13.30 3.08 2.62
C ILE A 113 -14.83 3.03 2.70
N ASP A 114 -15.50 4.08 2.22
CA ASP A 114 -16.95 4.13 2.04
C ASP A 114 -17.36 3.54 0.69
N LYS A 115 -16.73 4.05 -0.39
CA LYS A 115 -17.02 3.66 -1.76
C LYS A 115 -15.84 3.93 -2.69
N VAL A 116 -15.80 3.21 -3.81
CA VAL A 116 -14.80 3.31 -4.85
C VAL A 116 -15.43 3.62 -6.21
N LEU A 117 -14.69 4.33 -7.06
CA LEU A 117 -14.94 4.50 -8.48
C LEU A 117 -13.64 4.17 -9.21
N CYS A 118 -13.71 3.39 -10.27
CA CYS A 118 -12.56 2.98 -11.03
C CYS A 118 -12.79 3.14 -12.54
N SER A 119 -11.81 3.72 -13.22
CA SER A 119 -11.66 3.70 -14.67
C SER A 119 -10.42 2.87 -15.00
N LYS A 120 -10.53 1.89 -15.90
CA LYS A 120 -9.45 0.99 -16.28
C LYS A 120 -9.37 0.78 -17.78
N ASP A 121 -8.16 0.75 -18.33
CA ASP A 121 -7.90 0.62 -19.76
C ASP A 121 -6.77 -0.37 -20.04
N ALA A 122 -6.85 -1.06 -21.17
CA ALA A 122 -5.77 -1.81 -21.77
C ALA A 122 -5.27 -1.07 -23.01
N PHE A 123 -4.18 -0.33 -22.89
CA PHE A 123 -3.62 0.45 -24.01
C PHE A 123 -2.69 -0.35 -24.90
N VAL A 124 -2.05 -1.39 -24.38
CA VAL A 124 -1.23 -2.28 -25.19
C VAL A 124 -2.13 -3.27 -25.91
N GLU A 125 -2.13 -3.22 -27.23
CA GLU A 125 -3.00 -4.00 -28.09
C GLU A 125 -2.97 -5.52 -27.78
N GLY A 126 -4.14 -6.12 -27.68
CA GLY A 126 -4.34 -7.56 -27.45
C GLY A 126 -4.30 -7.99 -25.99
N ARG A 127 -4.13 -7.08 -25.04
CA ARG A 127 -4.32 -7.38 -23.60
C ARG A 127 -5.79 -7.43 -23.24
N GLU A 128 -6.18 -8.44 -22.46
CA GLU A 128 -7.53 -8.57 -21.93
C GLU A 128 -7.66 -7.87 -20.55
N LEU A 129 -6.58 -7.87 -19.76
CA LEU A 129 -6.52 -7.18 -18.48
C LEU A 129 -5.97 -5.77 -18.66
N GLU A 130 -6.41 -4.86 -17.80
CA GLU A 130 -5.97 -3.48 -17.82
C GLU A 130 -4.47 -3.35 -17.51
N ASP A 131 -3.79 -2.44 -18.19
CA ASP A 131 -2.41 -2.02 -17.92
C ASP A 131 -2.34 -0.61 -17.32
N ASN A 132 -3.50 0.04 -17.18
CA ASN A 132 -3.68 1.35 -16.57
C ASN A 132 -5.02 1.42 -15.83
N ALA A 133 -5.03 1.97 -14.62
CA ALA A 133 -6.25 2.22 -13.86
C ALA A 133 -6.12 3.47 -13.00
N PHE A 134 -7.22 4.23 -12.95
CA PHE A 134 -7.43 5.34 -12.03
C PHE A 134 -8.54 4.98 -11.06
N THR A 135 -8.25 5.08 -9.77
CA THR A 135 -9.23 4.80 -8.72
C THR A 135 -9.45 6.01 -7.86
N LEU A 136 -10.71 6.35 -7.62
CA LEU A 136 -11.14 7.31 -6.62
C LEU A 136 -11.78 6.56 -5.46
N MET A 137 -11.38 6.86 -4.23
CA MET A 137 -12.03 6.35 -3.03
C MET A 137 -12.58 7.52 -2.21
N ARG A 138 -13.73 7.32 -1.60
CA ARG A 138 -14.24 8.16 -0.52
C ARG A 138 -14.09 7.43 0.79
N LEU A 139 -13.60 8.13 1.80
CA LEU A 139 -13.38 7.57 3.13
C LEU A 139 -14.50 8.01 4.09
N ASN A 140 -14.85 7.14 5.02
CA ASN A 140 -15.61 7.48 6.21
C ASN A 140 -14.70 8.22 7.20
N GLY A 141 -15.29 9.08 8.01
CA GLY A 141 -14.60 9.76 9.11
C GLY A 141 -14.10 8.77 10.17
N SER A 142 -12.95 9.07 10.74
CA SER A 142 -12.34 8.33 11.84
C SER A 142 -11.54 9.29 12.74
N GLU A 143 -10.74 8.78 13.67
CA GLU A 143 -9.94 9.61 14.59
C GLU A 143 -9.01 10.57 13.85
N HIS A 144 -8.44 10.12 12.70
CA HIS A 144 -7.42 10.87 11.96
C HIS A 144 -7.88 11.27 10.56
N VAL A 145 -9.09 10.88 10.14
CA VAL A 145 -9.60 11.08 8.79
C VAL A 145 -10.89 11.90 8.81
N GLN A 146 -10.91 13.01 8.09
CA GLN A 146 -12.12 13.83 7.93
C GLN A 146 -13.19 13.05 7.17
N GLU A 147 -14.46 13.17 7.59
CA GLU A 147 -15.60 12.55 6.86
C GLU A 147 -15.62 13.01 5.40
N GLY A 148 -15.67 12.02 4.50
CA GLY A 148 -15.68 12.28 3.06
C GLY A 148 -14.33 12.59 2.43
N ALA A 149 -13.22 12.39 3.16
CA ALA A 149 -11.86 12.47 2.62
C ALA A 149 -11.74 11.66 1.33
N LYS A 150 -10.84 12.08 0.45
CA LYS A 150 -10.67 11.49 -0.89
C LYS A 150 -9.29 10.87 -1.05
N VAL A 151 -9.28 9.72 -1.72
CA VAL A 151 -8.05 9.13 -2.24
C VAL A 151 -8.13 9.10 -3.76
N TYR A 152 -7.08 9.59 -4.42
CA TYR A 152 -6.81 9.35 -5.82
C TYR A 152 -5.66 8.36 -5.92
N CYS A 153 -5.84 7.30 -6.69
CA CYS A 153 -4.81 6.29 -6.88
C CYS A 153 -4.64 5.99 -8.38
N TRP A 154 -3.41 6.11 -8.87
CA TRP A 154 -3.02 5.74 -10.22
C TRP A 154 -2.14 4.48 -10.19
N SER A 155 -2.65 3.38 -10.78
CA SER A 155 -1.96 2.11 -10.93
C SER A 155 -1.69 1.86 -12.41
N SER A 156 -0.41 1.83 -12.82
CA SER A 156 -0.08 1.72 -14.25
C SER A 156 1.24 0.99 -14.48
N SER A 157 1.31 0.26 -15.59
CA SER A 157 2.53 -0.37 -16.09
C SER A 157 3.04 0.23 -17.40
N ILE A 158 2.38 1.29 -17.88
CA ILE A 158 2.62 1.91 -19.19
C ILE A 158 3.08 3.37 -19.12
N ASN A 159 3.44 3.87 -17.95
CA ASN A 159 3.96 5.23 -17.76
C ASN A 159 5.37 5.36 -18.37
N CYS A 160 5.41 5.56 -19.67
CA CYS A 160 6.63 5.55 -20.48
C CYS A 160 7.72 6.47 -19.91
N GLY A 161 8.90 5.90 -19.68
CA GLY A 161 10.04 6.62 -19.11
C GLY A 161 10.14 6.63 -17.58
N ALA A 162 9.06 6.36 -16.85
CA ALA A 162 9.12 6.19 -15.41
C ALA A 162 9.77 4.86 -15.04
N ARG A 163 10.66 4.88 -14.05
CA ARG A 163 11.29 3.66 -13.51
C ARG A 163 10.37 2.94 -12.56
N HIS A 164 9.87 3.64 -11.56
CA HIS A 164 9.00 3.10 -10.50
C HIS A 164 7.71 3.92 -10.35
N GLY A 165 7.81 5.24 -10.14
CA GLY A 165 6.65 6.13 -10.03
C GLY A 165 5.74 5.82 -8.85
N HIS A 166 6.32 5.34 -7.75
CA HIS A 166 5.62 4.97 -6.52
C HIS A 166 5.72 6.13 -5.53
N VAL A 167 4.72 7.01 -5.56
CA VAL A 167 4.71 8.28 -4.83
C VAL A 167 3.40 8.42 -4.07
N ILE A 168 3.48 8.87 -2.82
CA ILE A 168 2.31 9.22 -2.02
C ILE A 168 2.42 10.62 -1.44
N ARG A 169 1.34 11.41 -1.54
CA ARG A 169 1.14 12.67 -0.83
C ARG A 169 -0.10 12.58 0.04
N VAL A 170 0.07 12.82 1.34
CA VAL A 170 -1.02 12.85 2.31
C VAL A 170 -1.22 14.29 2.78
N VAL A 171 -2.42 14.82 2.62
CA VAL A 171 -2.78 16.21 2.94
C VAL A 171 -3.75 16.22 4.11
N GLY A 172 -3.31 16.79 5.20
CA GLY A 172 -4.13 17.00 6.41
C GLY A 172 -4.60 18.45 6.54
N SER A 173 -5.26 18.74 7.65
CA SER A 173 -5.80 20.08 7.97
C SER A 173 -4.74 21.06 8.50
N LYS A 174 -3.57 20.56 8.94
CA LYS A 174 -2.46 21.36 9.49
C LYS A 174 -1.21 21.29 8.63
N ALA A 175 -0.95 20.14 8.01
CA ALA A 175 0.26 19.89 7.26
C ALA A 175 0.06 18.81 6.21
N SER A 176 1.05 18.63 5.34
CA SER A 176 1.12 17.54 4.38
C SER A 176 2.49 16.87 4.39
N ILE A 177 2.52 15.61 3.98
CA ILE A 177 3.74 14.85 3.73
C ILE A 177 3.74 14.30 2.31
N GLU A 178 4.95 14.13 1.74
CA GLU A 178 5.13 13.45 0.47
C GLU A 178 6.35 12.51 0.56
N TRP A 179 6.16 11.28 0.13
CA TRP A 179 7.19 10.25 0.07
C TRP A 179 7.26 9.66 -1.34
N ASP A 180 8.48 9.41 -1.80
CA ASP A 180 8.81 8.85 -3.11
C ASP A 180 9.75 7.66 -2.93
N ASP A 181 9.35 6.49 -3.43
CA ASP A 181 10.12 5.24 -3.32
C ASP A 181 11.46 5.29 -4.09
N GLU A 182 11.59 6.14 -5.11
CA GLU A 182 12.89 6.36 -5.75
C GLU A 182 13.87 7.16 -4.87
N ARG A 183 13.36 7.74 -3.75
CA ARG A 183 14.12 8.43 -2.72
C ARG A 183 13.67 8.01 -1.31
N PRO A 184 13.68 6.71 -0.99
CA PRO A 184 12.96 6.15 0.14
C PRO A 184 13.47 6.62 1.51
N ASN A 185 14.70 7.16 1.54
CA ASN A 185 15.34 7.66 2.77
C ASN A 185 14.91 9.07 3.17
N GLN A 186 14.04 9.70 2.39
CA GLN A 186 13.61 11.08 2.58
C GLN A 186 12.09 11.20 2.50
N MET A 187 11.54 12.17 3.23
CA MET A 187 10.14 12.54 3.17
C MET A 187 10.01 14.06 3.28
N THR A 188 9.26 14.68 2.39
CA THR A 188 8.92 16.10 2.46
C THR A 188 7.83 16.31 3.51
N TYR A 189 7.96 17.32 4.35
CA TYR A 189 6.98 17.73 5.34
C TYR A 189 6.72 19.24 5.21
N GLU A 190 5.48 19.61 4.96
CA GLU A 190 5.03 20.96 4.69
C GLU A 190 3.96 21.36 5.70
N ILE A 191 4.27 22.38 6.49
CA ILE A 191 3.37 22.99 7.46
C ILE A 191 2.92 24.34 6.89
N GLU A 192 1.62 24.65 6.98
CA GLU A 192 1.09 25.91 6.49
C GLU A 192 1.81 27.11 7.12
N GLY A 193 2.34 28.00 6.27
CA GLY A 193 3.08 29.20 6.70
C GLY A 193 4.51 28.97 7.17
N GLU A 194 5.05 27.75 7.09
CA GLU A 194 6.42 27.44 7.46
C GLU A 194 7.28 27.04 6.25
N PRO A 195 8.61 27.13 6.35
CA PRO A 195 9.51 26.57 5.33
C PRO A 195 9.33 25.07 5.18
N VAL A 196 9.44 24.58 3.94
CA VAL A 196 9.42 23.15 3.63
C VAL A 196 10.54 22.43 4.37
N ARG A 197 10.23 21.34 5.03
CA ARG A 197 11.18 20.49 5.74
C ARG A 197 11.37 19.18 4.97
N ARG A 198 12.60 18.68 4.96
CA ARG A 198 12.92 17.34 4.50
C ARG A 198 13.32 16.50 5.70
N LEU A 199 12.52 15.48 5.99
CA LEU A 199 12.84 14.50 7.01
C LEU A 199 13.73 13.41 6.40
N GLU A 200 14.70 12.93 7.15
CA GLU A 200 15.68 11.96 6.67
C GLU A 200 15.75 10.75 7.61
N ARG A 201 15.87 9.58 7.00
CA ARG A 201 16.08 8.31 7.69
C ARG A 201 17.33 8.38 8.59
N GLY A 202 17.26 7.68 9.73
CA GLY A 202 18.36 7.63 10.70
C GLY A 202 18.57 8.88 11.52
N ALA A 203 17.72 9.91 11.37
CA ALA A 203 17.83 11.14 12.13
C ALA A 203 17.26 11.01 13.54
N GLY A 204 17.92 11.65 14.52
CA GLY A 204 17.52 11.56 15.92
C GLY A 204 16.21 12.27 16.29
N TYR A 205 15.66 13.10 15.39
CA TYR A 205 14.38 13.78 15.58
C TYR A 205 13.16 12.94 15.16
N LEU A 206 13.38 11.77 14.55
CA LEU A 206 12.28 10.86 14.17
C LEU A 206 11.64 10.25 15.42
N TYR A 207 10.38 9.81 15.29
CA TYR A 207 9.70 9.05 16.33
C TYR A 207 10.44 7.76 16.66
N GLU A 208 10.35 7.31 17.91
CA GLU A 208 11.05 6.12 18.40
C GLU A 208 10.72 4.88 17.55
N GLU A 209 9.45 4.69 17.23
CA GLU A 209 8.95 3.56 16.44
C GLU A 209 9.55 3.52 15.02
N ALA A 210 9.91 4.68 14.48
CA ALA A 210 10.62 4.77 13.21
C ALA A 210 12.13 4.51 13.40
N ARG A 211 12.73 5.05 14.47
CA ARG A 211 14.18 4.93 14.74
C ARG A 211 14.62 3.48 14.97
N VAL A 212 13.79 2.66 15.62
CA VAL A 212 14.11 1.25 15.87
C VAL A 212 14.18 0.39 14.60
N GLU A 213 13.74 0.90 13.46
CA GLU A 213 13.83 0.27 12.15
C GLU A 213 15.07 0.69 11.36
N ASP A 214 15.88 1.59 11.89
CA ASP A 214 17.16 1.99 11.31
C ASP A 214 18.19 0.84 11.45
N ARG A 215 18.85 0.49 10.33
CA ARG A 215 19.77 -0.65 10.32
C ARG A 215 21.23 -0.25 10.20
N ILE A 216 21.52 0.83 9.50
CA ILE A 216 22.89 1.21 9.18
C ILE A 216 23.26 2.64 9.56
N GLY A 217 22.37 3.37 10.24
CA GLY A 217 22.57 4.74 10.68
C GLY A 217 22.37 5.79 9.58
N GLY A 218 22.20 7.04 10.02
CA GLY A 218 22.02 8.17 9.11
C GLY A 218 23.24 8.39 8.21
N GLY A 219 23.00 8.91 7.01
CA GLY A 219 24.04 9.18 6.01
C GLY A 219 24.38 8.01 5.09
N HIS A 220 23.94 6.79 5.41
CA HIS A 220 24.03 5.62 4.53
C HIS A 220 22.68 5.36 3.87
N ALA A 221 22.65 4.93 2.62
CA ALA A 221 21.39 4.63 1.93
C ALA A 221 20.87 3.25 2.34
N GLU A 222 19.60 3.18 2.74
CA GLU A 222 18.82 1.94 2.79
C GLU A 222 17.87 1.88 1.61
N GLY A 223 17.54 0.68 1.15
CA GLY A 223 16.65 0.44 0.01
C GLY A 223 15.62 -0.64 0.29
N LEU A 224 15.17 -1.26 -0.78
CA LEU A 224 14.09 -2.26 -0.72
C LEU A 224 14.46 -3.50 0.12
N PHE A 225 15.74 -3.91 0.15
CA PHE A 225 16.17 -5.05 0.97
C PHE A 225 16.00 -4.79 2.46
N GLU A 226 16.34 -3.60 2.93
CA GLU A 226 16.18 -3.21 4.33
C GLU A 226 14.70 -3.05 4.68
N ALA A 227 13.88 -2.53 3.77
CA ALA A 227 12.43 -2.48 3.93
C ALA A 227 11.83 -3.89 4.09
N TRP A 228 12.21 -4.84 3.24
CA TRP A 228 11.83 -6.25 3.39
C TRP A 228 12.32 -6.86 4.69
N ALA A 229 13.56 -6.57 5.09
CA ALA A 229 14.10 -7.06 6.36
C ALA A 229 13.32 -6.51 7.57
N ASN A 230 12.84 -5.25 7.53
CA ASN A 230 11.97 -4.68 8.55
C ASN A 230 10.62 -5.40 8.58
N LEU A 231 10.04 -5.68 7.42
CA LEU A 231 8.79 -6.44 7.32
C LEU A 231 8.92 -7.83 7.94
N TYR A 232 9.94 -8.60 7.55
CA TYR A 232 10.19 -9.93 8.12
C TYR A 232 10.49 -9.89 9.63
N ARG A 233 11.18 -8.84 10.10
CA ARG A 233 11.38 -8.63 11.54
C ARG A 233 10.06 -8.47 12.27
N ARG A 234 9.10 -7.73 11.72
CA ARG A 234 7.75 -7.58 12.31
C ARG A 234 7.03 -8.92 12.38
N PHE A 235 7.10 -9.74 11.33
CA PHE A 235 6.54 -11.11 11.36
C PHE A 235 7.19 -11.96 12.44
N ALA A 236 8.51 -11.91 12.57
CA ALA A 236 9.25 -12.67 13.57
C ALA A 236 8.87 -12.26 15.00
N LEU A 237 8.76 -10.95 15.27
CA LEU A 237 8.33 -10.43 16.58
C LEU A 237 6.89 -10.86 16.92
N ALA A 238 5.99 -10.84 15.94
CA ALA A 238 4.62 -11.31 16.13
C ALA A 238 4.58 -12.81 16.45
N ILE A 239 5.32 -13.63 15.73
CA ILE A 239 5.42 -15.08 15.98
C ILE A 239 6.00 -15.35 17.37
N GLU A 240 7.07 -14.65 17.74
CA GLU A 240 7.74 -14.82 19.03
C GLU A 240 6.83 -14.42 20.19
N GLY A 241 6.19 -13.25 20.13
CA GLY A 241 5.27 -12.77 21.16
C GLY A 241 4.08 -13.71 21.35
N MET A 242 3.45 -14.12 20.25
CA MET A 242 2.31 -15.04 20.31
C MET A 242 2.71 -16.44 20.80
N SER A 243 3.87 -16.95 20.41
CA SER A 243 4.34 -18.29 20.87
C SER A 243 4.70 -18.33 22.34
N LYS A 244 5.13 -17.20 22.91
CA LYS A 244 5.40 -17.05 24.35
C LYS A 244 4.15 -16.76 25.18
N GLY A 245 3.02 -16.47 24.54
CA GLY A 245 1.80 -16.01 25.22
C GLY A 245 1.90 -14.56 25.75
N GLU A 246 2.86 -13.80 25.23
CA GLU A 246 3.10 -12.37 25.58
C GLU A 246 2.26 -11.42 24.74
N ALA A 247 1.65 -11.92 23.64
CA ALA A 247 0.84 -11.16 22.73
C ALA A 247 -0.28 -12.01 22.11
N GLU A 248 -1.34 -11.34 21.66
CA GLU A 248 -2.45 -11.94 20.95
C GLU A 248 -2.45 -11.57 19.46
N TYR A 249 -3.31 -12.21 18.68
CA TYR A 249 -3.52 -11.88 17.28
C TYR A 249 -3.97 -10.42 17.13
N GLY A 250 -3.21 -9.63 16.34
CA GLY A 250 -3.48 -8.22 16.12
C GLY A 250 -2.68 -7.22 16.96
N ASP A 251 -1.94 -7.67 17.99
CA ASP A 251 -1.14 -6.78 18.84
C ASP A 251 0.06 -6.16 18.10
N PHE A 252 0.54 -6.83 17.06
CA PHE A 252 1.66 -6.34 16.25
C PHE A 252 1.18 -5.70 14.97
N TRP A 253 1.80 -4.60 14.58
CA TRP A 253 1.59 -4.00 13.28
C TRP A 253 2.46 -4.66 12.21
N TYR A 254 1.83 -5.35 11.30
CA TYR A 254 2.39 -5.92 10.08
C TYR A 254 1.26 -6.14 9.06
N PRO A 255 1.55 -6.28 7.76
CA PRO A 255 0.53 -6.65 6.77
C PRO A 255 0.06 -8.08 7.02
N ASN A 256 -1.06 -8.21 7.72
CA ASN A 256 -1.66 -9.47 8.11
C ASN A 256 -2.64 -10.01 7.04
N ALA A 257 -3.36 -11.09 7.35
CA ALA A 257 -4.34 -11.67 6.44
C ALA A 257 -5.48 -10.70 6.12
N GLU A 258 -5.90 -9.86 7.07
CA GLU A 258 -6.92 -8.83 6.86
C GLU A 258 -6.47 -7.76 5.86
N ALA A 259 -5.21 -7.35 5.92
CA ALA A 259 -4.64 -6.43 4.93
C ALA A 259 -4.61 -7.07 3.52
N GLY A 260 -4.31 -8.37 3.45
CA GLY A 260 -4.40 -9.13 2.21
C GLY A 260 -5.82 -9.21 1.66
N LEU A 261 -6.79 -9.52 2.51
CA LEU A 261 -8.22 -9.54 2.18
C LEU A 261 -8.71 -8.17 1.70
N ALA A 262 -8.31 -7.07 2.38
CA ALA A 262 -8.67 -5.73 1.96
C ALA A 262 -8.18 -5.43 0.54
N GLY A 263 -6.95 -5.83 0.19
CA GLY A 263 -6.41 -5.71 -1.15
C GLY A 263 -7.23 -6.46 -2.21
N VAL A 264 -7.63 -7.70 -1.93
CA VAL A 264 -8.46 -8.52 -2.84
C VAL A 264 -9.85 -7.92 -3.02
N LYS A 265 -10.52 -7.56 -1.94
CA LYS A 265 -11.82 -6.90 -1.96
C LYS A 265 -11.77 -5.58 -2.74
N TRP A 266 -10.71 -4.80 -2.56
CA TRP A 266 -10.53 -3.55 -3.30
C TRP A 266 -10.43 -3.79 -4.81
N ILE A 267 -9.68 -4.81 -5.26
CA ILE A 267 -9.60 -5.19 -6.67
C ILE A 267 -11.01 -5.52 -7.20
N GLU A 268 -11.76 -6.38 -6.51
CA GLU A 268 -13.11 -6.78 -6.94
C GLU A 268 -14.04 -5.58 -7.06
N LYS A 269 -14.03 -4.66 -6.08
CA LYS A 269 -14.85 -3.46 -6.09
C LYS A 269 -14.43 -2.46 -7.20
N CYS A 270 -13.15 -2.36 -7.50
CA CYS A 270 -12.67 -1.56 -8.62
C CYS A 270 -13.12 -2.15 -9.97
N VAL A 271 -13.01 -3.47 -10.13
CA VAL A 271 -13.47 -4.18 -11.34
C VAL A 271 -14.99 -4.04 -11.49
N GLU A 272 -15.76 -4.19 -10.39
CA GLU A 272 -17.21 -3.97 -10.35
C GLU A 272 -17.57 -2.57 -10.84
N SER A 273 -16.88 -1.54 -10.30
CA SER A 273 -17.11 -0.13 -10.70
C SER A 273 -16.86 0.10 -12.19
N ALA A 274 -15.71 -0.35 -12.69
CA ALA A 274 -15.32 -0.15 -14.08
C ALA A 274 -16.26 -0.90 -15.05
N ASN A 275 -16.63 -2.15 -14.75
CA ASN A 275 -17.49 -2.96 -15.60
C ASN A 275 -18.95 -2.47 -15.64
N ASN A 276 -19.39 -1.73 -14.62
CA ASN A 276 -20.72 -1.13 -14.55
C ASN A 276 -20.77 0.30 -15.14
N GLY A 277 -19.77 0.72 -15.91
CA GLY A 277 -19.73 2.04 -16.54
C GLY A 277 -19.09 3.11 -15.67
N GLU A 278 -18.09 2.77 -14.89
CA GLU A 278 -17.30 3.70 -14.08
C GLU A 278 -18.17 4.45 -13.03
N VAL A 279 -18.92 3.69 -12.28
CA VAL A 279 -19.84 4.22 -11.25
C VAL A 279 -19.30 4.00 -9.84
N TRP A 280 -19.75 4.82 -8.90
CA TRP A 280 -19.45 4.61 -7.49
C TRP A 280 -20.07 3.32 -6.97
N VAL A 281 -19.25 2.44 -6.45
CA VAL A 281 -19.65 1.18 -5.82
C VAL A 281 -19.37 1.26 -4.32
N LYS A 282 -20.30 0.80 -3.50
CA LYS A 282 -20.14 0.71 -2.04
C LYS A 282 -19.06 -0.33 -1.71
N TYR A 283 -18.19 0.01 -0.77
CA TYR A 283 -17.08 -0.86 -0.36
C TYR A 283 -17.45 -1.85 0.74
#